data_6c221cc783adc2f48d6784700192c4a9
#
_entry.id   6c221cc783adc2f48d6784700192c4a9
#
_cell.length_a   1.000
_cell.length_b   1.000
_cell.length_c   1.000
_cell.angle_alpha   90.00
_cell.angle_beta   90.00
_cell.angle_gamma   90.00
#
_symmetry.space_group_name_H-M   'P 1'
#
loop_
_entity.id
_entity.type
_entity.pdbx_description
1 polymer ?
#
loop_
_entity_poly.entity_id
_entity_poly.type
_entity_poly.pdbx_seq_one_letter_code
_entity_poly.pdbx_strand_id
1 'polypeptide(L)'
;DWGDNISTNSRSTLRGVFGITGNIGENFIYDVSANFGTFERKMIDRDAMIADRFFAAIDAVEDPTTGETVCRSSVDPTAYPKTTPFNIFQFVGGGVDGSFFTFTPGDGQCQPMNIWGGRGAMSQESIDFVTYDRVVREEIKQEVFSAFVSGDTEGMFSLPGGPIGVAAGVEWRTETSSQTFGDLDRGILPVSGTASDGSTFAAGSWVGDISNAKSLGPVPSTRLLSGSAEYNFTDYFVEFEFPVVADMPLAYDLTLDFAFRSSDNSIFGEQSTIKYGASWAPISDIRFRYSFS
;
A
#
# COMPACT_ATOMS: atom_id res chain seq x y z
N ASP A 1 -7.61 1.57 31.74
CA ASP A 1 -6.70 0.57 31.16
C ASP A 1 -7.50 -0.59 30.58
N TRP A 2 -8.00 -0.43 29.37
CA TRP A 2 -8.57 -1.57 28.67
C TRP A 2 -7.57 -2.12 27.69
N GLY A 3 -6.94 -3.22 28.05
CA GLY A 3 -5.95 -3.86 27.24
C GLY A 3 -4.63 -3.11 27.07
N ASP A 4 -3.70 -3.77 26.45
CA ASP A 4 -2.33 -3.24 26.29
C ASP A 4 -2.21 -2.22 25.15
N ASN A 5 -3.20 -2.15 24.25
CA ASN A 5 -3.21 -1.31 23.04
C ASN A 5 -1.85 -1.31 22.31
N ILE A 6 -1.31 -2.52 22.12
CA ILE A 6 0.01 -2.73 21.55
C ILE A 6 -0.12 -2.96 20.04
N SER A 7 0.64 -2.19 19.27
CA SER A 7 0.84 -2.44 17.85
C SER A 7 2.11 -3.24 17.60
N THR A 8 1.96 -4.43 17.07
CA THR A 8 3.07 -5.30 16.66
C THR A 8 3.24 -5.25 15.15
N ASN A 9 4.46 -4.98 14.70
CA ASN A 9 4.80 -4.84 13.29
C ASN A 9 5.86 -5.86 12.91
N SER A 10 5.52 -6.82 12.07
CA SER A 10 6.45 -7.78 11.48
C SER A 10 6.68 -7.42 10.01
N ARG A 11 7.92 -7.42 9.57
CA ARG A 11 8.32 -7.13 8.19
C ARG A 11 9.31 -8.17 7.72
N SER A 12 9.13 -8.63 6.50
CA SER A 12 10.08 -9.50 5.82
C SER A 12 10.35 -9.00 4.41
N THR A 13 11.57 -9.21 3.94
CA THR A 13 11.97 -8.91 2.57
C THR A 13 12.78 -10.08 2.06
N LEU A 14 12.38 -10.61 0.92
CA LEU A 14 13.12 -11.60 0.16
C LEU A 14 13.47 -11.01 -1.21
N ARG A 15 14.73 -11.14 -1.61
CA ARG A 15 15.19 -10.72 -2.93
C ARG A 15 16.13 -11.76 -3.53
N GLY A 16 15.86 -12.11 -4.79
CA GLY A 16 16.73 -12.94 -5.62
C GLY A 16 17.18 -12.16 -6.85
N VAL A 17 18.45 -12.22 -7.18
CA VAL A 17 19.01 -11.60 -8.40
C VAL A 17 19.83 -12.64 -9.12
N PHE A 18 19.60 -12.80 -10.42
CA PHE A 18 20.36 -13.65 -11.33
C PHE A 18 20.82 -12.80 -12.50
N GLY A 19 22.06 -12.98 -12.92
CA GLY A 19 22.60 -12.24 -14.03
C GLY A 19 23.64 -13.07 -14.79
N ILE A 20 23.75 -12.79 -16.08
CA ILE A 20 24.76 -13.32 -16.98
C ILE A 20 25.36 -12.14 -17.72
N THR A 21 26.65 -11.99 -17.63
CA THR A 21 27.41 -11.00 -18.39
C THR A 21 28.46 -11.70 -19.21
N GLY A 22 28.77 -11.15 -20.37
CA GLY A 22 29.79 -11.74 -21.25
C GLY A 22 30.13 -10.82 -22.40
N ASN A 23 31.01 -11.28 -23.28
CA ASN A 23 31.48 -10.52 -24.44
C ASN A 23 30.85 -11.06 -25.74
N ILE A 24 30.56 -10.14 -26.67
CA ILE A 24 30.18 -10.43 -28.03
C ILE A 24 31.33 -9.91 -28.92
N GLY A 25 32.15 -10.84 -29.42
CA GLY A 25 33.41 -10.48 -30.06
C GLY A 25 34.39 -9.85 -29.09
N GLU A 26 35.18 -8.89 -29.57
CA GLU A 26 36.16 -8.17 -28.76
C GLU A 26 35.66 -6.83 -28.23
N ASN A 27 34.61 -6.28 -28.83
CA ASN A 27 34.22 -4.89 -28.68
C ASN A 27 32.92 -4.68 -27.86
N PHE A 28 32.11 -5.72 -27.69
CA PHE A 28 30.80 -5.55 -27.03
C PHE A 28 30.72 -6.42 -25.78
N ILE A 29 30.08 -5.87 -24.76
CA ILE A 29 29.72 -6.55 -23.53
C ILE A 29 28.19 -6.61 -23.47
N TYR A 30 27.63 -7.74 -23.10
CA TYR A 30 26.22 -7.88 -22.77
C TYR A 30 26.02 -8.19 -21.30
N ASP A 31 24.90 -7.73 -20.78
CA ASP A 31 24.37 -8.10 -19.47
C ASP A 31 22.90 -8.42 -19.59
N VAL A 32 22.52 -9.54 -19.00
CA VAL A 32 21.12 -9.96 -18.90
C VAL A 32 20.86 -10.32 -17.45
N SER A 33 19.86 -9.73 -16.86
CA SER A 33 19.55 -9.98 -15.46
C SER A 33 18.05 -10.12 -15.19
N ALA A 34 17.75 -10.86 -14.12
CA ALA A 34 16.42 -11.01 -13.55
C ALA A 34 16.51 -10.74 -12.05
N ASN A 35 15.60 -9.92 -11.55
CA ASN A 35 15.48 -9.57 -10.15
C ASN A 35 14.04 -9.82 -9.70
N PHE A 36 13.88 -10.55 -8.59
CA PHE A 36 12.60 -10.88 -7.96
C PHE A 36 12.65 -10.41 -6.53
N GLY A 37 11.70 -9.60 -6.13
CA GLY A 37 11.59 -9.08 -4.78
C GLY A 37 10.19 -9.24 -4.21
N THR A 38 10.10 -9.62 -2.93
CA THR A 38 8.85 -9.61 -2.18
C THR A 38 9.10 -8.93 -0.84
N PHE A 39 8.25 -7.97 -0.52
CA PHE A 39 8.17 -7.34 0.78
C PHE A 39 6.81 -7.66 1.38
N GLU A 40 6.81 -8.16 2.61
CA GLU A 40 5.60 -8.46 3.38
C GLU A 40 5.62 -7.68 4.68
N ARG A 41 4.45 -7.15 5.05
CA ARG A 41 4.22 -6.53 6.35
C ARG A 41 2.95 -7.09 6.97
N LYS A 42 3.04 -7.51 8.23
CA LYS A 42 1.89 -7.85 9.05
C LYS A 42 1.89 -6.94 10.27
N MET A 43 0.81 -6.19 10.44
CA MET A 43 0.56 -5.37 11.61
C MET A 43 -0.61 -5.96 12.38
N ILE A 44 -0.46 -6.07 13.70
CA ILE A 44 -1.52 -6.47 14.63
C ILE A 44 -1.64 -5.36 15.67
N ASP A 45 -2.79 -4.69 15.66
CA ASP A 45 -3.16 -3.75 16.72
C ASP A 45 -4.09 -4.51 17.68
N ARG A 46 -3.57 -4.80 18.87
CA ARG A 46 -4.32 -5.52 19.90
C ARG A 46 -5.30 -4.60 20.58
N ASP A 47 -6.38 -5.18 21.06
CA ASP A 47 -7.41 -4.53 21.88
C ASP A 47 -8.02 -3.30 21.17
N ALA A 48 -8.15 -3.35 19.84
CA ALA A 48 -8.87 -2.34 19.10
C ALA A 48 -10.35 -2.37 19.45
N MET A 49 -10.92 -1.21 19.78
CA MET A 49 -12.30 -1.10 20.27
C MET A 49 -13.34 -1.34 19.17
N ILE A 50 -14.37 -2.11 19.49
CA ILE A 50 -15.57 -2.28 18.69
C ILE A 50 -16.66 -1.35 19.24
N ALA A 51 -17.00 -0.32 18.47
CA ALA A 51 -17.79 0.82 18.95
C ALA A 51 -19.21 0.43 19.45
N ASP A 52 -19.96 -0.36 18.67
CA ASP A 52 -21.32 -0.77 19.05
C ASP A 52 -21.33 -1.68 20.30
N ARG A 53 -20.34 -2.56 20.46
CA ARG A 53 -20.18 -3.37 21.65
C ARG A 53 -19.79 -2.52 22.86
N PHE A 54 -18.91 -1.54 22.68
CA PHE A 54 -18.55 -0.62 23.74
C PHE A 54 -19.77 0.16 24.26
N PHE A 55 -20.59 0.73 23.36
CA PHE A 55 -21.78 1.45 23.76
C PHE A 55 -22.82 0.53 24.42
N ALA A 56 -22.95 -0.71 23.98
CA ALA A 56 -23.81 -1.69 24.66
C ALA A 56 -23.30 -2.02 26.07
N ALA A 57 -22.00 -2.19 26.23
CA ALA A 57 -21.38 -2.57 27.51
C ALA A 57 -21.48 -1.47 28.58
N ILE A 58 -21.39 -0.20 28.18
CA ILE A 58 -21.53 0.93 29.13
C ILE A 58 -23.00 1.29 29.45
N ASP A 59 -23.97 0.83 28.65
CA ASP A 59 -25.40 0.97 28.94
C ASP A 59 -25.88 -0.19 29.82
N ALA A 60 -25.46 -0.15 31.09
CA ALA A 60 -25.76 -1.17 32.07
C ALA A 60 -26.97 -0.82 32.92
N VAL A 61 -27.77 -1.82 33.27
CA VAL A 61 -28.96 -1.73 34.11
C VAL A 61 -28.97 -2.86 35.13
N GLU A 62 -29.78 -2.72 36.19
CA GLU A 62 -30.10 -3.82 37.08
C GLU A 62 -31.16 -4.72 36.41
N ASP A 63 -30.88 -6.03 36.34
CA ASP A 63 -31.86 -7.01 35.89
C ASP A 63 -32.99 -7.10 36.88
N PRO A 64 -34.24 -6.82 36.49
CA PRO A 64 -35.37 -6.81 37.40
C PRO A 64 -35.71 -8.19 38.00
N THR A 65 -35.15 -9.27 37.43
CA THR A 65 -35.39 -10.67 37.90
C THR A 65 -34.32 -11.14 38.85
N THR A 66 -33.04 -10.81 38.55
CA THR A 66 -31.90 -11.34 39.34
C THR A 66 -31.27 -10.31 40.26
N GLY A 67 -31.49 -9.00 40.01
CA GLY A 67 -30.82 -7.92 40.71
C GLY A 67 -29.35 -7.72 40.30
N GLU A 68 -28.88 -8.42 39.29
CA GLU A 68 -27.51 -8.30 38.81
C GLU A 68 -27.37 -7.13 37.82
N THR A 69 -26.17 -6.56 37.75
CA THR A 69 -25.85 -5.56 36.74
C THR A 69 -25.60 -6.23 35.39
N VAL A 70 -26.41 -5.93 34.40
CA VAL A 70 -26.33 -6.51 33.05
C VAL A 70 -26.39 -5.40 32.00
N CYS A 71 -25.97 -5.68 30.74
CA CYS A 71 -26.22 -4.74 29.63
C CYS A 71 -27.75 -4.59 29.45
N ARG A 72 -28.21 -3.36 29.15
CA ARG A 72 -29.64 -3.13 28.83
C ARG A 72 -30.08 -4.00 27.66
N SER A 73 -29.22 -4.17 26.64
CA SER A 73 -29.47 -5.03 25.46
C SER A 73 -29.71 -6.50 25.81
N SER A 74 -29.29 -6.98 26.98
CA SER A 74 -29.53 -8.35 27.44
C SER A 74 -30.94 -8.57 27.96
N VAL A 75 -31.55 -7.56 28.60
CA VAL A 75 -32.91 -7.62 29.15
C VAL A 75 -33.96 -6.98 28.23
N ASP A 76 -33.55 -6.07 27.36
CA ASP A 76 -34.39 -5.48 26.34
C ASP A 76 -33.65 -5.49 24.98
N PRO A 77 -33.84 -6.53 24.16
CA PRO A 77 -33.19 -6.63 22.84
C PRO A 77 -33.59 -5.53 21.87
N THR A 78 -34.63 -4.74 22.19
CA THR A 78 -35.05 -3.59 21.38
C THR A 78 -34.43 -2.26 21.83
N ALA A 79 -33.71 -2.25 22.94
CA ALA A 79 -32.99 -1.10 23.44
C ALA A 79 -31.71 -0.91 22.64
N TYR A 80 -31.69 0.10 21.80
CA TYR A 80 -30.48 0.54 21.11
C TYR A 80 -29.78 1.65 21.90
N PRO A 81 -28.44 1.76 21.88
CA PRO A 81 -27.76 2.89 22.50
C PRO A 81 -28.24 4.17 21.82
N LYS A 82 -29.07 4.91 22.54
CA LYS A 82 -29.53 6.22 22.09
C LYS A 82 -28.33 7.13 22.00
N THR A 83 -28.15 7.73 20.85
CA THR A 83 -27.17 8.74 20.47
C THR A 83 -26.30 9.26 21.61
N THR A 84 -25.02 8.92 21.58
CA THR A 84 -24.06 9.49 22.53
C THR A 84 -24.06 11.00 22.41
N PRO A 85 -23.88 11.79 23.50
CA PRO A 85 -23.74 13.23 23.46
C PRO A 85 -22.49 13.69 22.65
N PHE A 86 -21.58 12.77 22.37
CA PHE A 86 -20.50 12.91 21.40
C PHE A 86 -20.84 12.15 20.14
N ASN A 87 -21.76 12.65 19.36
CA ASN A 87 -22.00 12.14 18.04
C ASN A 87 -20.84 12.58 17.12
N ILE A 88 -19.67 11.97 17.29
CA ILE A 88 -18.52 12.11 16.39
C ILE A 88 -18.96 11.79 14.94
N PHE A 89 -20.03 11.03 14.78
CA PHE A 89 -20.62 10.64 13.50
C PHE A 89 -21.44 11.73 12.81
N GLN A 90 -21.95 12.74 13.54
CA GLN A 90 -22.56 13.92 12.91
C GLN A 90 -21.58 14.73 12.06
N PHE A 91 -20.29 14.68 12.37
CA PHE A 91 -19.28 15.36 11.56
C PHE A 91 -19.07 14.75 10.17
N VAL A 92 -19.54 13.54 9.92
CA VAL A 92 -19.34 12.82 8.65
C VAL A 92 -20.64 12.54 7.90
N GLY A 93 -21.72 13.21 8.23
CA GLY A 93 -22.96 13.24 7.42
C GLY A 93 -23.81 11.96 7.46
N GLY A 94 -23.82 11.24 8.56
CA GLY A 94 -24.73 10.11 8.77
C GLY A 94 -24.94 9.89 10.27
N GLY A 95 -26.06 10.38 10.80
CA GLY A 95 -26.50 10.01 12.14
C GLY A 95 -26.79 8.52 12.15
N VAL A 96 -26.03 7.77 12.95
CA VAL A 96 -26.35 6.38 13.24
C VAL A 96 -27.31 6.39 14.41
N ASP A 97 -28.57 6.13 14.16
CA ASP A 97 -29.44 5.63 15.21
C ASP A 97 -28.87 4.28 15.63
N GLY A 98 -28.55 4.15 16.92
CA GLY A 98 -27.79 3.07 17.49
C GLY A 98 -28.29 1.67 17.15
N SER A 99 -27.70 1.07 16.14
CA SER A 99 -27.92 -0.32 15.80
C SER A 99 -26.71 -1.15 16.26
N PHE A 100 -26.98 -2.32 16.75
CA PHE A 100 -25.92 -3.30 17.06
C PHE A 100 -25.67 -4.15 15.81
N PHE A 101 -24.43 -4.16 15.36
CA PHE A 101 -24.06 -4.86 14.12
C PHE A 101 -23.10 -5.99 14.31
N THR A 102 -22.36 -6.02 15.44
CA THR A 102 -21.30 -7.01 15.65
C THR A 102 -21.70 -8.10 16.63
N PHE A 103 -22.84 -7.98 17.29
CA PHE A 103 -23.43 -8.97 18.17
C PHE A 103 -24.96 -8.92 18.12
N THR A 104 -25.65 -9.94 18.62
CA THR A 104 -27.11 -10.00 18.65
C THR A 104 -27.60 -9.62 20.05
N PRO A 105 -28.40 -8.52 20.22
CA PRO A 105 -28.99 -8.18 21.51
C PRO A 105 -29.80 -9.34 22.09
N GLY A 106 -29.62 -9.63 23.37
CA GLY A 106 -30.29 -10.74 24.07
C GLY A 106 -29.60 -12.09 23.92
N ASP A 107 -28.48 -12.21 23.23
CA ASP A 107 -27.73 -13.49 23.06
C ASP A 107 -26.85 -13.84 24.26
N GLY A 108 -26.80 -12.99 25.28
CA GLY A 108 -26.00 -13.19 26.49
C GLY A 108 -24.50 -12.89 26.35
N GLN A 109 -24.04 -12.43 25.19
CA GLN A 109 -22.61 -12.11 24.98
C GLN A 109 -22.20 -10.77 25.59
N CYS A 110 -23.13 -9.79 25.69
CA CYS A 110 -22.82 -8.49 26.23
C CYS A 110 -22.42 -8.55 27.69
N GLN A 111 -21.25 -7.99 28.02
CA GLN A 111 -20.72 -7.89 29.37
C GLN A 111 -20.71 -6.43 29.83
N PRO A 112 -21.37 -6.07 30.95
CA PRO A 112 -21.42 -4.70 31.42
C PRO A 112 -20.04 -4.19 31.81
N MET A 113 -19.70 -2.97 31.39
CA MET A 113 -18.39 -2.37 31.60
C MET A 113 -18.46 -1.16 32.53
N ASN A 114 -17.76 -1.21 33.64
CA ASN A 114 -17.67 -0.11 34.60
C ASN A 114 -16.50 0.84 34.25
N ILE A 115 -16.78 1.88 33.49
CA ILE A 115 -15.75 2.88 33.12
C ILE A 115 -15.50 3.93 34.21
N TRP A 116 -16.33 3.98 35.26
CA TRP A 116 -16.26 4.99 36.33
C TRP A 116 -15.57 4.50 37.60
N GLY A 117 -15.39 3.20 37.75
CA GLY A 117 -14.85 2.58 38.95
C GLY A 117 -13.33 2.74 39.15
N GLY A 118 -12.64 3.43 38.23
CA GLY A 118 -11.19 3.60 38.29
C GLY A 118 -10.43 2.39 37.71
N ARG A 119 -9.13 2.35 38.01
CA ARG A 119 -8.23 1.31 37.47
C ARG A 119 -8.62 -0.08 37.98
N GLY A 120 -8.83 -1.03 37.08
CA GLY A 120 -9.21 -2.41 37.41
C GLY A 120 -10.72 -2.62 37.65
N ALA A 121 -11.56 -1.61 37.42
CA ALA A 121 -13.01 -1.75 37.58
C ALA A 121 -13.67 -2.44 36.37
N MET A 122 -13.01 -2.47 35.23
CA MET A 122 -13.45 -3.21 34.03
C MET A 122 -13.02 -4.68 34.17
N SER A 123 -13.97 -5.60 34.02
CA SER A 123 -13.66 -7.04 34.01
C SER A 123 -12.98 -7.44 32.69
N GLN A 124 -12.22 -8.53 32.70
CA GLN A 124 -11.58 -9.05 31.50
C GLN A 124 -12.63 -9.43 30.46
N GLU A 125 -13.74 -10.02 30.89
CA GLU A 125 -14.84 -10.41 30.01
C GLU A 125 -15.46 -9.20 29.29
N SER A 126 -15.59 -8.06 30.00
CA SER A 126 -16.07 -6.83 29.38
C SER A 126 -15.07 -6.25 28.37
N ILE A 127 -13.78 -6.35 28.65
CA ILE A 127 -12.71 -5.94 27.73
C ILE A 127 -12.73 -6.84 26.49
N ASP A 128 -12.76 -8.16 26.67
CA ASP A 128 -12.78 -9.14 25.57
C ASP A 128 -14.04 -8.98 24.68
N PHE A 129 -15.17 -8.58 25.27
CA PHE A 129 -16.38 -8.32 24.52
C PHE A 129 -16.25 -7.09 23.61
N VAL A 130 -15.60 -6.03 24.07
CA VAL A 130 -15.55 -4.74 23.35
C VAL A 130 -14.31 -4.55 22.48
N THR A 131 -13.38 -5.51 22.51
CA THR A 131 -12.13 -5.39 21.75
C THR A 131 -11.93 -6.53 20.76
N TYR A 132 -11.02 -6.34 19.81
CA TYR A 132 -10.55 -7.37 18.87
C TYR A 132 -9.13 -7.06 18.42
N ASP A 133 -8.43 -8.07 17.92
CA ASP A 133 -7.14 -7.88 17.27
C ASP A 133 -7.33 -7.47 15.81
N ARG A 134 -6.99 -6.24 15.50
CA ARG A 134 -7.00 -5.72 14.15
C ARG A 134 -5.77 -6.20 13.39
N VAL A 135 -5.95 -6.85 12.26
CA VAL A 135 -4.87 -7.39 11.45
C VAL A 135 -4.83 -6.74 10.09
N VAL A 136 -3.70 -6.10 9.77
CA VAL A 136 -3.42 -5.55 8.45
C VAL A 136 -2.27 -6.34 7.83
N ARG A 137 -2.43 -6.74 6.57
CA ARG A 137 -1.38 -7.37 5.77
C ARG A 137 -1.15 -6.56 4.51
N GLU A 138 0.12 -6.33 4.24
CA GLU A 138 0.59 -5.65 3.02
C GLU A 138 1.64 -6.53 2.34
N GLU A 139 1.55 -6.62 1.04
CA GLU A 139 2.52 -7.32 0.21
C GLU A 139 2.87 -6.43 -1.00
N ILE A 140 4.17 -6.32 -1.29
CA ILE A 140 4.68 -5.68 -2.50
C ILE A 140 5.56 -6.70 -3.20
N LYS A 141 5.29 -6.96 -4.47
CA LYS A 141 6.12 -7.79 -5.34
C LYS A 141 6.69 -6.95 -6.46
N GLN A 142 7.93 -7.24 -6.80
CA GLN A 142 8.61 -6.63 -7.93
C GLN A 142 9.33 -7.71 -8.73
N GLU A 143 9.13 -7.70 -10.04
CA GLU A 143 9.83 -8.52 -11.00
C GLU A 143 10.46 -7.61 -12.03
N VAL A 144 11.76 -7.75 -12.26
CA VAL A 144 12.51 -6.95 -13.24
C VAL A 144 13.33 -7.89 -14.11
N PHE A 145 13.20 -7.75 -15.41
CA PHE A 145 14.06 -8.36 -16.40
C PHE A 145 14.73 -7.26 -17.19
N SER A 146 16.05 -7.31 -17.31
CA SER A 146 16.80 -6.36 -18.10
C SER A 146 17.81 -7.08 -18.98
N ALA A 147 18.00 -6.52 -20.15
CA ALA A 147 19.05 -6.94 -21.05
C ALA A 147 19.64 -5.71 -21.75
N PHE A 148 20.94 -5.57 -21.74
CA PHE A 148 21.61 -4.52 -22.47
C PHE A 148 22.91 -5.00 -23.09
N VAL A 149 23.34 -4.26 -24.12
CA VAL A 149 24.61 -4.43 -24.78
C VAL A 149 25.27 -3.06 -24.89
N SER A 150 26.55 -3.00 -24.64
CA SER A 150 27.35 -1.78 -24.84
C SER A 150 28.73 -2.12 -25.38
N GLY A 151 29.31 -1.20 -26.10
CA GLY A 151 30.64 -1.37 -26.71
C GLY A 151 30.94 -0.26 -27.69
N ASP A 152 31.88 -0.53 -28.56
CA ASP A 152 32.29 0.40 -29.60
C ASP A 152 32.58 -0.30 -30.93
N THR A 153 32.87 0.50 -31.95
CA THR A 153 33.12 0.01 -33.32
C THR A 153 34.60 -0.13 -33.64
N GLU A 154 35.48 -0.26 -32.63
CA GLU A 154 36.90 -0.41 -32.85
C GLU A 154 37.21 -1.63 -33.76
N GLY A 155 38.10 -1.45 -34.68
CA GLY A 155 38.45 -2.46 -35.68
C GLY A 155 37.44 -2.70 -36.80
N MET A 156 36.20 -2.16 -36.70
CA MET A 156 35.17 -2.21 -37.74
C MET A 156 35.01 -0.88 -38.46
N PHE A 157 34.81 0.20 -37.75
CA PHE A 157 34.66 1.54 -38.27
C PHE A 157 35.03 2.56 -37.19
N SER A 158 35.81 3.59 -37.58
CA SER A 158 36.13 4.70 -36.67
C SER A 158 36.00 6.02 -37.38
N LEU A 159 35.54 7.02 -36.64
CA LEU A 159 35.59 8.42 -37.04
C LEU A 159 37.00 8.97 -36.83
N PRO A 160 37.33 10.15 -37.33
CA PRO A 160 38.63 10.77 -37.08
C PRO A 160 38.97 10.95 -35.58
N GLY A 161 37.99 11.02 -34.71
CA GLY A 161 38.16 11.12 -33.27
C GLY A 161 38.21 9.78 -32.55
N GLY A 162 37.88 8.66 -33.21
CA GLY A 162 37.86 7.33 -32.61
C GLY A 162 36.66 6.46 -33.00
N PRO A 163 36.55 5.26 -32.42
CA PRO A 163 35.41 4.39 -32.64
C PRO A 163 34.11 4.98 -32.08
N ILE A 164 32.99 4.58 -32.65
CA ILE A 164 31.66 5.00 -32.16
C ILE A 164 31.26 4.14 -30.99
N GLY A 165 30.95 4.77 -29.84
CA GLY A 165 30.34 4.12 -28.70
C GLY A 165 28.87 3.86 -28.96
N VAL A 166 28.39 2.66 -28.55
CA VAL A 166 26.98 2.25 -28.69
C VAL A 166 26.52 1.56 -27.42
N ALA A 167 25.34 1.93 -26.94
CA ALA A 167 24.64 1.17 -25.91
C ALA A 167 23.16 1.02 -26.29
N ALA A 168 22.59 -0.15 -26.06
CA ALA A 168 21.17 -0.41 -26.25
C ALA A 168 20.66 -1.41 -25.22
N GLY A 169 19.41 -1.26 -24.81
CA GLY A 169 18.84 -2.18 -23.86
C GLY A 169 17.34 -2.13 -23.77
N VAL A 170 16.82 -3.12 -23.06
CA VAL A 170 15.42 -3.26 -22.71
C VAL A 170 15.30 -3.63 -21.22
N GLU A 171 14.35 -3.02 -20.55
CA GLU A 171 13.92 -3.40 -19.22
C GLU A 171 12.42 -3.64 -19.22
N TRP A 172 12.00 -4.75 -18.64
CA TRP A 172 10.61 -5.02 -18.31
C TRP A 172 10.48 -5.15 -16.80
N ARG A 173 9.51 -4.45 -16.23
CA ARG A 173 9.27 -4.44 -14.78
C ARG A 173 7.79 -4.52 -14.49
N THR A 174 7.43 -5.41 -13.57
CA THR A 174 6.09 -5.49 -12.97
C THR A 174 6.22 -5.22 -11.48
N GLU A 175 5.34 -4.37 -10.97
CA GLU A 175 5.17 -4.15 -9.53
C GLU A 175 3.71 -4.39 -9.15
N THR A 176 3.51 -5.22 -8.13
CA THR A 176 2.20 -5.51 -7.56
C THR A 176 2.21 -5.07 -6.10
N SER A 177 1.18 -4.35 -5.69
CA SER A 177 0.95 -3.97 -4.30
C SER A 177 -0.41 -4.46 -3.87
N SER A 178 -0.50 -5.08 -2.70
CA SER A 178 -1.78 -5.50 -2.12
C SER A 178 -1.84 -5.16 -0.63
N GLN A 179 -3.05 -4.79 -0.17
CA GLN A 179 -3.34 -4.55 1.22
C GLN A 179 -4.64 -5.23 1.60
N THR A 180 -4.62 -5.98 2.71
CA THR A 180 -5.81 -6.67 3.23
C THR A 180 -6.05 -6.31 4.68
N PHE A 181 -7.32 -6.09 5.00
CA PHE A 181 -7.82 -5.80 6.34
C PHE A 181 -8.71 -6.93 6.84
N GLY A 182 -8.90 -7.02 8.16
CA GLY A 182 -9.85 -7.93 8.78
C GLY A 182 -11.30 -7.62 8.39
N ASP A 183 -12.19 -8.58 8.62
CA ASP A 183 -13.60 -8.45 8.19
C ASP A 183 -14.32 -7.27 8.85
N LEU A 184 -14.12 -7.05 10.14
CA LEU A 184 -14.70 -5.90 10.85
C LEU A 184 -14.24 -4.56 10.27
N ASP A 185 -12.95 -4.45 9.95
CA ASP A 185 -12.41 -3.22 9.33
C ASP A 185 -12.97 -2.98 7.92
N ARG A 186 -13.33 -4.04 7.22
CA ARG A 186 -13.93 -4.01 5.88
C ARG A 186 -15.44 -3.76 5.91
N GLY A 187 -16.06 -3.78 7.08
CA GLY A 187 -17.50 -3.66 7.25
C GLY A 187 -18.25 -4.95 6.95
N ILE A 188 -17.62 -6.11 7.11
CA ILE A 188 -18.27 -7.42 7.02
C ILE A 188 -18.78 -7.78 8.41
N LEU A 189 -20.09 -7.98 8.54
CA LEU A 189 -20.75 -8.20 9.81
C LEU A 189 -20.63 -9.65 10.26
N PRO A 190 -20.26 -9.94 11.52
CA PRO A 190 -20.14 -11.29 12.03
C PRO A 190 -21.47 -11.96 12.31
N VAL A 191 -22.55 -11.17 12.48
CA VAL A 191 -23.90 -11.65 12.83
C VAL A 191 -24.95 -11.13 11.86
N SER A 192 -26.09 -11.81 11.81
CA SER A 192 -27.30 -11.29 11.13
C SER A 192 -28.04 -10.33 12.04
N GLY A 193 -28.79 -9.39 11.47
CA GLY A 193 -29.54 -8.43 12.25
C GLY A 193 -30.46 -7.57 11.38
N THR A 194 -30.99 -6.52 12.00
CA THR A 194 -31.85 -5.52 11.35
C THR A 194 -31.25 -4.15 11.59
N ALA A 195 -31.04 -3.38 10.53
CA ALA A 195 -30.55 -2.01 10.61
C ALA A 195 -31.65 -1.06 11.14
N SER A 196 -31.27 0.15 11.55
CA SER A 196 -32.20 1.16 12.08
C SER A 196 -33.28 1.60 11.09
N ASP A 197 -33.04 1.45 9.79
CA ASP A 197 -34.02 1.72 8.72
C ASP A 197 -34.99 0.55 8.48
N GLY A 198 -34.90 -0.54 9.26
CA GLY A 198 -35.71 -1.73 9.15
C GLY A 198 -35.21 -2.75 8.12
N SER A 199 -34.12 -2.48 7.40
CA SER A 199 -33.52 -3.45 6.50
C SER A 199 -32.85 -4.59 7.26
N THR A 200 -32.92 -5.82 6.73
CA THR A 200 -32.26 -7.00 7.33
C THR A 200 -30.98 -7.34 6.60
N PHE A 201 -30.00 -7.85 7.34
CA PHE A 201 -28.73 -8.33 6.80
C PHE A 201 -28.39 -9.70 7.39
N ALA A 202 -27.68 -10.52 6.61
CA ALA A 202 -27.18 -11.81 7.05
C ALA A 202 -25.75 -11.72 7.58
N ALA A 203 -25.35 -12.64 8.44
CA ALA A 203 -23.94 -12.79 8.83
C ALA A 203 -23.05 -12.98 7.60
N GLY A 204 -21.88 -12.34 7.59
CA GLY A 204 -20.98 -12.30 6.44
C GLY A 204 -21.36 -11.28 5.37
N SER A 205 -22.47 -10.56 5.53
CA SER A 205 -22.88 -9.51 4.59
C SER A 205 -21.94 -8.31 4.65
N TRP A 206 -21.67 -7.75 3.47
CA TRP A 206 -21.01 -6.47 3.37
C TRP A 206 -22.04 -5.34 3.47
N VAL A 207 -21.85 -4.45 4.43
CA VAL A 207 -22.73 -3.29 4.65
C VAL A 207 -22.13 -1.99 4.12
N GLY A 208 -21.46 -2.08 2.99
CA GLY A 208 -20.68 -0.99 2.42
C GLY A 208 -21.42 0.29 2.13
N ASP A 209 -22.70 0.20 1.80
CA ASP A 209 -23.54 1.33 1.46
C ASP A 209 -24.47 1.78 2.60
N ILE A 210 -24.51 1.01 3.69
CA ILE A 210 -25.23 1.43 4.88
C ILE A 210 -24.37 2.48 5.59
N SER A 211 -24.89 3.69 5.73
CA SER A 211 -24.23 4.80 6.43
C SER A 211 -23.75 4.42 7.85
N ASN A 212 -24.27 3.36 8.38
CA ASN A 212 -24.04 2.77 9.68
C ASN A 212 -22.83 1.84 9.76
N ALA A 213 -22.38 1.26 8.65
CA ALA A 213 -21.17 0.41 8.59
C ALA A 213 -19.88 1.18 8.90
N LYS A 214 -19.95 2.49 8.87
CA LYS A 214 -18.83 3.37 9.25
C LYS A 214 -18.47 3.29 10.73
N SER A 215 -19.32 2.66 11.55
CA SER A 215 -19.13 2.57 13.00
C SER A 215 -18.43 1.31 13.49
N LEU A 216 -18.06 0.39 12.59
CA LEU A 216 -17.51 -0.91 12.98
C LEU A 216 -16.01 -0.89 13.26
N GLY A 217 -15.28 0.12 12.85
CA GLY A 217 -13.85 0.22 13.12
C GLY A 217 -13.52 0.97 14.42
N PRO A 218 -12.28 0.88 14.91
CA PRO A 218 -11.80 1.65 16.05
C PRO A 218 -11.86 3.16 15.80
N VAL A 219 -11.89 3.56 14.53
CA VAL A 219 -12.17 4.93 14.11
C VAL A 219 -13.46 4.91 13.31
N PRO A 220 -14.55 5.46 13.85
CA PRO A 220 -15.90 5.36 13.29
C PRO A 220 -16.08 5.87 11.86
N SER A 221 -15.09 6.56 11.30
CA SER A 221 -15.19 7.26 10.01
C SER A 221 -14.52 6.55 8.84
N THR A 222 -13.80 5.44 9.07
CA THR A 222 -12.98 4.85 8.01
C THR A 222 -13.25 3.37 7.83
N ARG A 223 -14.06 3.04 6.85
CA ARG A 223 -14.04 1.72 6.25
C ARG A 223 -12.72 1.54 5.52
N LEU A 224 -11.97 0.52 5.87
CA LEU A 224 -10.72 0.21 5.22
C LEU A 224 -10.99 -0.77 4.07
N LEU A 225 -10.58 -0.40 2.87
CA LEU A 225 -10.77 -1.22 1.68
C LEU A 225 -9.51 -2.07 1.46
N SER A 226 -9.69 -3.38 1.44
CA SER A 226 -8.68 -4.26 0.87
C SER A 226 -8.61 -4.03 -0.64
N GLY A 227 -7.43 -4.03 -1.18
CA GLY A 227 -7.24 -3.81 -2.60
C GLY A 227 -5.87 -4.25 -3.07
N SER A 228 -5.74 -4.34 -4.37
CA SER A 228 -4.47 -4.57 -5.04
C SER A 228 -4.37 -3.67 -6.26
N ALA A 229 -3.14 -3.30 -6.58
CA ALA A 229 -2.79 -2.57 -7.79
C ALA A 229 -1.57 -3.24 -8.42
N GLU A 230 -1.55 -3.25 -9.74
CA GLU A 230 -0.42 -3.73 -10.53
C GLU A 230 -0.12 -2.69 -11.60
N TYR A 231 1.16 -2.49 -11.86
CA TYR A 231 1.59 -1.72 -13.01
C TYR A 231 2.81 -2.34 -13.66
N ASN A 232 2.88 -2.17 -14.96
CA ASN A 232 3.93 -2.71 -15.80
C ASN A 232 4.67 -1.57 -16.50
N PHE A 233 5.99 -1.73 -16.62
CA PHE A 233 6.85 -0.88 -17.43
C PHE A 233 7.57 -1.71 -18.46
N THR A 234 7.71 -1.15 -19.65
CA THR A 234 8.63 -1.65 -20.67
C THR A 234 9.43 -0.48 -21.21
N ASP A 235 10.73 -0.51 -20.98
CA ASP A 235 11.65 0.53 -21.39
C ASP A 235 12.57 0.00 -22.49
N TYR A 236 12.73 0.78 -23.53
CA TYR A 236 13.75 0.59 -24.57
C TYR A 236 14.65 1.80 -24.63
N PHE A 237 15.94 1.59 -24.74
CA PHE A 237 16.86 2.69 -24.93
C PHE A 237 17.94 2.35 -25.96
N VAL A 238 18.44 3.39 -26.61
CA VAL A 238 19.62 3.33 -27.44
C VAL A 238 20.41 4.61 -27.27
N GLU A 239 21.73 4.47 -27.16
CA GLU A 239 22.66 5.58 -26.97
C GLU A 239 23.82 5.43 -27.95
N PHE A 240 24.29 6.56 -28.46
CA PHE A 240 25.44 6.66 -29.34
C PHE A 240 26.35 7.78 -28.85
N GLU A 241 27.66 7.51 -28.92
CA GLU A 241 28.71 8.48 -28.73
C GLU A 241 29.55 8.55 -30.00
N PHE A 242 29.59 9.70 -30.62
CA PHE A 242 30.31 9.93 -31.89
C PHE A 242 31.53 10.81 -31.63
N PRO A 243 32.75 10.25 -31.49
CA PRO A 243 33.99 10.99 -31.39
C PRO A 243 34.36 11.52 -32.82
N VAL A 244 33.85 12.71 -33.13
CA VAL A 244 33.91 13.24 -34.51
C VAL A 244 35.33 13.56 -34.93
N VAL A 245 36.08 14.24 -34.05
CA VAL A 245 37.50 14.57 -34.30
C VAL A 245 38.29 14.60 -33.00
N ALA A 246 39.57 14.25 -33.08
CA ALA A 246 40.56 14.41 -32.02
C ALA A 246 41.86 14.98 -32.58
N ASP A 247 42.63 15.62 -31.72
CA ASP A 247 44.00 16.12 -31.96
C ASP A 247 44.12 17.06 -33.18
N MET A 248 43.05 17.81 -33.53
CA MET A 248 43.09 18.80 -34.58
C MET A 248 43.21 20.22 -34.06
N PRO A 249 43.76 21.18 -34.83
CA PRO A 249 43.79 22.59 -34.44
C PRO A 249 42.40 23.15 -34.14
N LEU A 250 42.20 23.71 -32.94
CA LEU A 250 40.91 24.23 -32.42
C LEU A 250 39.82 23.16 -32.24
N ALA A 251 40.18 21.89 -32.35
CA ALA A 251 39.33 20.73 -32.09
C ALA A 251 40.14 19.59 -31.49
N TYR A 252 40.76 19.84 -30.33
CA TYR A 252 41.47 18.82 -29.58
C TYR A 252 40.59 17.61 -29.28
N ASP A 253 39.30 17.85 -29.05
CA ASP A 253 38.28 16.82 -28.94
C ASP A 253 36.91 17.42 -29.32
N LEU A 254 36.16 16.69 -30.16
CA LEU A 254 34.75 16.97 -30.44
C LEU A 254 33.97 15.67 -30.45
N THR A 255 33.10 15.51 -29.47
CA THR A 255 32.21 14.35 -29.29
C THR A 255 30.76 14.80 -29.38
N LEU A 256 29.93 14.07 -30.09
CA LEU A 256 28.48 14.23 -30.12
C LEU A 256 27.80 13.04 -29.44
N ASP A 257 26.81 13.31 -28.63
CA ASP A 257 26.02 12.31 -27.93
C ASP A 257 24.58 12.30 -28.44
N PHE A 258 24.03 11.12 -28.61
CA PHE A 258 22.61 10.93 -28.93
C PHE A 258 22.05 9.81 -28.07
N ALA A 259 20.88 10.02 -27.45
CA ALA A 259 20.15 9.00 -26.75
C ALA A 259 18.66 9.08 -27.06
N PHE A 260 18.05 7.93 -27.21
CA PHE A 260 16.60 7.76 -27.32
C PHE A 260 16.13 6.76 -26.29
N ARG A 261 15.03 7.09 -25.60
CA ARG A 261 14.34 6.17 -24.69
C ARG A 261 12.85 6.21 -24.97
N SER A 262 12.23 5.03 -25.03
CA SER A 262 10.78 4.86 -25.03
C SER A 262 10.39 4.04 -23.82
N SER A 263 9.47 4.55 -23.03
CA SER A 263 8.92 3.91 -21.83
C SER A 263 7.42 3.73 -22.02
N ASP A 264 6.95 2.51 -22.01
CA ASP A 264 5.52 2.19 -21.96
C ASP A 264 5.12 1.80 -20.53
N ASN A 265 4.18 2.54 -19.98
CA ASN A 265 3.67 2.34 -18.63
C ASN A 265 2.17 2.04 -18.68
N SER A 266 1.74 0.97 -18.05
CA SER A 266 0.33 0.53 -18.05
C SER A 266 -0.67 1.55 -17.50
N ILE A 267 -0.20 2.57 -16.75
CA ILE A 267 -1.05 3.61 -16.15
C ILE A 267 -1.04 4.89 -16.98
N PHE A 268 0.14 5.32 -17.44
CA PHE A 268 0.32 6.62 -18.11
C PHE A 268 0.52 6.50 -19.61
N GLY A 269 0.62 5.26 -20.15
CA GLY A 269 0.87 5.00 -21.55
C GLY A 269 2.33 5.22 -21.96
N GLU A 270 2.55 5.31 -23.27
CA GLU A 270 3.87 5.44 -23.87
C GLU A 270 4.38 6.88 -23.78
N GLN A 271 5.65 7.02 -23.40
CA GLN A 271 6.39 8.27 -23.37
C GLN A 271 7.77 8.05 -23.99
N SER A 272 8.20 8.96 -24.85
CA SER A 272 9.52 8.90 -25.45
C SER A 272 10.32 10.16 -25.15
N THR A 273 11.61 9.99 -24.99
CA THR A 273 12.56 11.06 -24.72
C THR A 273 13.74 10.93 -25.70
N ILE A 274 14.11 12.05 -26.27
CA ILE A 274 15.31 12.17 -27.09
C ILE A 274 16.26 13.13 -26.40
N LYS A 275 17.52 12.73 -26.29
CA LYS A 275 18.60 13.56 -25.77
C LYS A 275 19.69 13.67 -26.84
N TYR A 276 20.22 14.86 -27.03
CA TYR A 276 21.42 15.09 -27.83
C TYR A 276 22.35 16.05 -27.10
N GLY A 277 23.65 15.85 -27.32
CA GLY A 277 24.69 16.64 -26.68
C GLY A 277 25.90 16.81 -27.57
N ALA A 278 26.72 17.75 -27.18
CA ALA A 278 28.03 18.00 -27.79
C ALA A 278 29.03 18.38 -26.70
N SER A 279 30.23 17.80 -26.79
CA SER A 279 31.38 18.14 -25.99
C SER A 279 32.49 18.59 -26.92
N TRP A 280 32.93 19.83 -26.77
CA TRP A 280 33.97 20.43 -27.63
C TRP A 280 35.11 20.99 -26.77
N ALA A 281 36.29 20.46 -26.98
CA ALA A 281 37.53 20.98 -26.42
C ALA A 281 38.37 21.59 -27.55
N PRO A 282 38.46 22.93 -27.67
CA PRO A 282 39.33 23.57 -28.66
C PRO A 282 40.81 23.32 -28.37
N ILE A 283 41.15 23.18 -27.08
CA ILE A 283 42.49 22.86 -26.56
C ILE A 283 42.33 21.90 -25.36
N SER A 284 43.41 21.24 -24.93
CA SER A 284 43.40 20.28 -23.85
C SER A 284 42.81 20.80 -22.53
N ASP A 285 42.96 22.10 -22.26
CA ASP A 285 42.67 22.72 -20.97
C ASP A 285 41.27 23.30 -20.88
N ILE A 286 40.55 23.46 -21.99
CA ILE A 286 39.22 24.06 -22.06
C ILE A 286 38.25 23.15 -22.76
N ARG A 287 37.10 22.86 -22.11
CA ARG A 287 36.02 22.02 -22.68
C ARG A 287 34.66 22.69 -22.46
N PHE A 288 33.92 22.81 -23.52
CA PHE A 288 32.53 23.26 -23.52
C PHE A 288 31.61 22.04 -23.68
N ARG A 289 30.49 22.02 -22.94
CA ARG A 289 29.50 20.97 -23.05
C ARG A 289 28.12 21.58 -23.20
N TYR A 290 27.35 21.01 -24.10
CA TYR A 290 25.95 21.32 -24.32
C TYR A 290 25.13 20.03 -24.29
N SER A 291 23.95 20.06 -23.68
CA SER A 291 22.99 18.97 -23.75
C SER A 291 21.57 19.51 -23.76
N PHE A 292 20.72 18.78 -24.47
CA PHE A 292 19.27 19.04 -24.56
C PHE A 292 18.53 17.72 -24.42
N SER A 293 17.41 17.72 -23.65
CA SER A 293 16.53 16.56 -23.44
C SER A 293 15.10 17.03 -23.25
#